data_bc9a8a5321f9e9d8cf435aa1525e364c
#
_entry.id   bc9a8a5321f9e9d8cf435aa1525e364c
#
_cell.length_a   1.000
_cell.length_b   1.000
_cell.length_c   1.000
_cell.angle_alpha   90.00
_cell.angle_beta   90.00
_cell.angle_gamma   90.00
#
_symmetry.space_group_name_H-M   'P 1'
#
loop_
_entity.id
_entity.type
_entity.pdbx_description
1 polymer ?
#
loop_
_entity_poly.entity_id
_entity_poly.type
_entity_poly.pdbx_seq_one_letter_code
_entity_poly.pdbx_strand_id
1 'polypeptide(L)'
;MQTTDSFSKAIILGATGGIGRQLATELANHLDFLVLAGRNPDKLVQLQKELVGSKAQLSIKVLNLCDKEALENFGKALDADLLVNCAGLASFSIGSDLATEKEQELWQVNYHAPVRLMKLLVQKNQKIRLVQLSSLAALFPHPYLAAYSASKAALQNYTLALQEELCQSDSPVQLGLYILGPVQTGIFPPKLVEALGGSRFQIKPEKVAQQLIRFLERGTSYAVIGLRYRLLVLLGHLLPQRWIIRLLARYLRKGLNR
;
A
#
# COMPACT_ATOMS: atom_id res chain seq x y z
N MET A 1 -3.06 -18.57 16.76
CA MET A 1 -3.41 -18.29 15.35
C MET A 1 -4.56 -17.28 15.37
N GLN A 2 -4.30 -16.03 14.96
CA GLN A 2 -5.40 -15.07 14.79
C GLN A 2 -5.98 -15.37 13.40
N THR A 3 -7.19 -15.87 13.34
CA THR A 3 -7.96 -16.06 12.10
C THR A 3 -8.52 -14.70 11.64
N THR A 4 -9.02 -14.57 10.41
CA THR A 4 -9.81 -13.39 9.97
C THR A 4 -10.99 -13.13 10.88
N ASP A 5 -11.45 -14.14 11.61
CA ASP A 5 -12.45 -14.05 12.69
C ASP A 5 -12.02 -13.14 13.86
N SER A 6 -10.75 -12.69 13.89
CA SER A 6 -10.26 -11.74 14.91
C SER A 6 -10.57 -10.27 14.60
N PHE A 7 -10.99 -9.93 13.37
CA PHE A 7 -11.37 -8.57 12.97
C PHE A 7 -12.86 -8.52 12.71
N SER A 8 -13.55 -7.61 13.39
CA SER A 8 -14.97 -7.33 13.15
C SER A 8 -15.15 -6.14 12.22
N LYS A 9 -14.28 -5.13 12.35
CA LYS A 9 -14.39 -3.87 11.63
C LYS A 9 -13.09 -3.49 10.93
N ALA A 10 -13.14 -3.30 9.62
CA ALA A 10 -11.99 -2.85 8.86
C ALA A 10 -12.25 -1.58 8.05
N ILE A 11 -11.15 -0.88 7.78
CA ILE A 11 -11.12 0.28 6.87
C ILE A 11 -10.09 0.00 5.79
N ILE A 12 -10.45 0.23 4.53
CA ILE A 12 -9.53 0.17 3.39
C ILE A 12 -9.35 1.57 2.82
N LEU A 13 -8.16 2.16 3.00
CA LEU A 13 -7.76 3.38 2.31
C LEU A 13 -7.34 3.05 0.88
N GLY A 14 -7.86 3.81 -0.10
CA GLY A 14 -7.64 3.50 -1.51
C GLY A 14 -8.47 2.31 -1.99
N ALA A 15 -9.67 2.12 -1.42
CA ALA A 15 -10.58 1.01 -1.70
C ALA A 15 -10.96 0.89 -3.18
N THR A 16 -10.97 1.97 -3.94
CA THR A 16 -11.30 1.97 -5.38
C THR A 16 -10.12 1.65 -6.30
N GLY A 17 -8.91 1.50 -5.76
CA GLY A 17 -7.73 1.05 -6.50
C GLY A 17 -7.73 -0.45 -6.75
N GLY A 18 -6.89 -0.95 -7.67
CA GLY A 18 -6.91 -2.37 -8.06
C GLY A 18 -6.77 -3.34 -6.88
N ILE A 19 -5.81 -3.11 -5.98
CA ILE A 19 -5.62 -3.96 -4.79
C ILE A 19 -6.73 -3.73 -3.76
N GLY A 20 -7.05 -2.46 -3.48
CA GLY A 20 -8.07 -2.10 -2.49
C GLY A 20 -9.45 -2.66 -2.83
N ARG A 21 -9.84 -2.64 -4.11
CA ARG A 21 -11.10 -3.22 -4.59
C ARG A 21 -11.16 -4.72 -4.32
N GLN A 22 -10.12 -5.45 -4.69
CA GLN A 22 -10.09 -6.91 -4.49
C GLN A 22 -10.06 -7.27 -3.00
N LEU A 23 -9.30 -6.53 -2.21
CA LEU A 23 -9.27 -6.72 -0.77
C LEU A 23 -10.64 -6.42 -0.14
N ALA A 24 -11.35 -5.38 -0.61
CA ALA A 24 -12.70 -5.07 -0.17
C ALA A 24 -13.69 -6.20 -0.50
N THR A 25 -13.60 -6.75 -1.72
CA THR A 25 -14.44 -7.88 -2.16
C THR A 25 -14.25 -9.11 -1.27
N GLU A 26 -13.00 -9.45 -0.96
CA GLU A 26 -12.70 -10.60 -0.11
C GLU A 26 -13.14 -10.35 1.36
N LEU A 27 -12.77 -9.20 1.94
CA LEU A 27 -13.06 -8.90 3.35
C LEU A 27 -14.54 -8.67 3.62
N ALA A 28 -15.32 -8.18 2.66
CA ALA A 28 -16.75 -7.94 2.82
C ALA A 28 -17.55 -9.21 3.19
N ASN A 29 -17.02 -10.40 2.87
CA ASN A 29 -17.68 -11.66 3.20
C ASN A 29 -17.30 -12.23 4.58
N HIS A 30 -16.31 -11.62 5.26
CA HIS A 30 -15.77 -12.12 6.53
C HIS A 30 -16.01 -11.18 7.70
N LEU A 31 -16.17 -9.88 7.46
CA LEU A 31 -16.30 -8.84 8.49
C LEU A 31 -17.76 -8.54 8.83
N ASP A 32 -17.99 -7.86 9.95
CA ASP A 32 -19.29 -7.30 10.31
C ASP A 32 -19.43 -5.88 9.74
N PHE A 33 -18.34 -5.09 9.71
CA PHE A 33 -18.34 -3.72 9.20
C PHE A 33 -17.12 -3.48 8.29
N LEU A 34 -17.34 -2.85 7.14
CA LEU A 34 -16.27 -2.47 6.21
C LEU A 34 -16.45 -1.04 5.71
N VAL A 35 -15.46 -0.20 5.98
CA VAL A 35 -15.41 1.18 5.50
C VAL A 35 -14.54 1.24 4.24
N LEU A 36 -15.14 1.68 3.15
CA LEU A 36 -14.47 1.91 1.87
C LEU A 36 -14.03 3.37 1.80
N ALA A 37 -12.73 3.65 1.94
CA ALA A 37 -12.22 5.00 1.95
C ALA A 37 -11.41 5.34 0.69
N GLY A 38 -11.58 6.53 0.14
CA GLY A 38 -10.89 7.01 -1.05
C GLY A 38 -11.30 8.41 -1.47
N ARG A 39 -10.65 8.96 -2.50
CA ARG A 39 -10.84 10.35 -2.91
C ARG A 39 -12.02 10.59 -3.88
N ASN A 40 -12.47 9.56 -4.57
CA ASN A 40 -13.52 9.68 -5.59
C ASN A 40 -14.84 9.10 -5.07
N PRO A 41 -15.87 9.94 -4.78
CA PRO A 41 -17.14 9.51 -4.22
C PRO A 41 -17.90 8.57 -5.15
N ASP A 42 -17.93 8.85 -6.46
CA ASP A 42 -18.71 8.05 -7.43
C ASP A 42 -18.17 6.61 -7.51
N LYS A 43 -16.84 6.46 -7.55
CA LYS A 43 -16.20 5.14 -7.54
C LYS A 43 -16.42 4.39 -6.22
N LEU A 44 -16.51 5.09 -5.10
CA LEU A 44 -16.83 4.48 -3.80
C LEU A 44 -18.26 3.98 -3.77
N VAL A 45 -19.21 4.79 -4.23
CA VAL A 45 -20.65 4.40 -4.34
C VAL A 45 -20.80 3.21 -5.29
N GLN A 46 -20.11 3.23 -6.44
CA GLN A 46 -20.13 2.11 -7.38
C GLN A 46 -19.61 0.82 -6.70
N LEU A 47 -18.45 0.89 -6.02
CA LEU A 47 -17.89 -0.27 -5.33
C LEU A 47 -18.82 -0.78 -4.22
N GLN A 48 -19.43 0.12 -3.45
CA GLN A 48 -20.41 -0.25 -2.44
C GLN A 48 -21.59 -1.00 -3.05
N LYS A 49 -22.11 -0.55 -4.20
CA LYS A 49 -23.21 -1.25 -4.92
C LYS A 49 -22.81 -2.63 -5.40
N GLU A 50 -21.57 -2.78 -5.90
CA GLU A 50 -21.05 -4.07 -6.36
C GLU A 50 -20.91 -5.10 -5.22
N LEU A 51 -20.74 -4.63 -3.99
CA LEU A 51 -20.60 -5.46 -2.78
C LEU A 51 -21.94 -5.65 -2.02
N VAL A 52 -23.05 -5.19 -2.56
CA VAL A 52 -24.37 -5.45 -1.98
C VAL A 52 -24.62 -6.96 -1.90
N GLY A 53 -25.10 -7.42 -0.75
CA GLY A 53 -25.33 -8.85 -0.48
C GLY A 53 -24.13 -9.57 0.17
N SER A 54 -23.00 -8.90 0.37
CA SER A 54 -21.93 -9.41 1.23
C SER A 54 -22.37 -9.39 2.71
N LYS A 55 -21.63 -10.11 3.57
CA LYS A 55 -21.90 -10.16 5.01
C LYS A 55 -21.76 -8.80 5.69
N ALA A 56 -20.73 -8.03 5.33
CA ALA A 56 -20.40 -6.79 6.03
C ALA A 56 -21.41 -5.67 5.78
N GLN A 57 -21.72 -4.92 6.83
CA GLN A 57 -22.35 -3.61 6.68
C GLN A 57 -21.32 -2.64 6.08
N LEU A 58 -21.63 -2.11 4.89
CA LEU A 58 -20.74 -1.28 4.11
C LEU A 58 -20.99 0.21 4.35
N SER A 59 -19.94 0.97 4.56
CA SER A 59 -20.00 2.43 4.55
C SER A 59 -18.89 3.02 3.68
N ILE A 60 -19.09 4.24 3.21
CA ILE A 60 -18.09 4.96 2.41
C ILE A 60 -17.55 6.16 3.18
N LYS A 61 -16.26 6.45 3.00
CA LYS A 61 -15.60 7.64 3.51
C LYS A 61 -14.83 8.33 2.39
N VAL A 62 -15.32 9.48 1.96
CA VAL A 62 -14.55 10.33 1.04
C VAL A 62 -13.41 10.96 1.82
N LEU A 63 -12.18 10.69 1.41
CA LEU A 63 -10.97 11.17 2.06
C LEU A 63 -9.90 11.48 1.01
N ASN A 64 -9.47 12.74 0.95
CA ASN A 64 -8.28 13.15 0.23
C ASN A 64 -7.10 13.19 1.22
N LEU A 65 -6.10 12.35 0.99
CA LEU A 65 -4.89 12.28 1.84
C LEU A 65 -4.00 13.53 1.76
N CYS A 66 -4.24 14.41 0.79
CA CYS A 66 -3.59 15.72 0.70
C CYS A 66 -4.26 16.79 1.60
N ASP A 67 -5.49 16.55 2.04
CA ASP A 67 -6.20 17.41 2.97
C ASP A 67 -5.79 17.05 4.41
N LYS A 68 -4.99 17.92 5.02
CA LYS A 68 -4.44 17.68 6.37
C LYS A 68 -5.53 17.67 7.44
N GLU A 69 -6.51 18.57 7.33
CA GLU A 69 -7.60 18.66 8.31
C GLU A 69 -8.52 17.44 8.22
N ALA A 70 -8.91 17.06 7.00
CA ALA A 70 -9.70 15.84 6.78
C ALA A 70 -8.99 14.59 7.30
N LEU A 71 -7.66 14.49 7.11
CA LEU A 71 -6.84 13.40 7.59
C LEU A 71 -6.78 13.35 9.14
N GLU A 72 -6.61 14.50 9.79
CA GLU A 72 -6.64 14.60 11.26
C GLU A 72 -7.98 14.17 11.83
N ASN A 73 -9.06 14.71 11.28
CA ASN A 73 -10.42 14.39 11.71
C ASN A 73 -10.74 12.90 11.49
N PHE A 74 -10.30 12.35 10.35
CA PHE A 74 -10.42 10.92 10.06
C PHE A 74 -9.66 10.07 11.09
N GLY A 75 -8.38 10.37 11.36
CA GLY A 75 -7.56 9.62 12.30
C GLY A 75 -8.10 9.66 13.73
N LYS A 76 -8.57 10.82 14.19
CA LYS A 76 -9.20 10.98 15.52
C LYS A 76 -10.51 10.20 15.64
N ALA A 77 -11.34 10.21 14.60
CA ALA A 77 -12.62 9.53 14.56
C ALA A 77 -12.52 8.03 14.21
N LEU A 78 -11.31 7.55 13.82
CA LEU A 78 -11.11 6.19 13.37
C LEU A 78 -11.46 5.21 14.50
N ASP A 79 -12.36 4.28 14.18
CA ASP A 79 -12.79 3.20 15.07
C ASP A 79 -12.85 1.92 14.22
N ALA A 80 -11.83 1.07 14.32
CA ALA A 80 -11.70 -0.18 13.60
C ALA A 80 -10.63 -1.06 14.24
N ASP A 81 -10.70 -2.37 13.97
CA ASP A 81 -9.71 -3.36 14.38
C ASP A 81 -8.57 -3.47 13.37
N LEU A 82 -8.89 -3.16 12.11
CA LEU A 82 -7.98 -3.27 10.97
C LEU A 82 -8.05 -2.03 10.08
N LEU A 83 -6.90 -1.45 9.76
CA LEU A 83 -6.76 -0.44 8.73
C LEU A 83 -5.73 -0.90 7.69
N VAL A 84 -6.16 -1.05 6.42
CA VAL A 84 -5.25 -1.39 5.33
C VAL A 84 -5.09 -0.19 4.41
N ASN A 85 -3.87 0.33 4.34
CA ASN A 85 -3.54 1.44 3.45
C ASN A 85 -3.09 0.91 2.08
N CYS A 86 -4.03 0.87 1.13
CA CYS A 86 -3.79 0.56 -0.28
C CYS A 86 -3.59 1.82 -1.13
N ALA A 87 -3.68 3.02 -0.55
CA ALA A 87 -3.49 4.27 -1.28
C ALA A 87 -2.01 4.46 -1.66
N GLY A 88 -1.79 4.99 -2.84
CA GLY A 88 -0.45 5.32 -3.32
C GLY A 88 -0.49 5.96 -4.69
N LEU A 89 0.52 6.78 -4.97
CA LEU A 89 0.76 7.42 -6.26
C LEU A 89 2.13 7.00 -6.78
N ALA A 90 2.26 6.90 -8.10
CA ALA A 90 3.54 6.69 -8.76
C ALA A 90 3.71 7.71 -9.89
N SER A 91 4.95 8.07 -10.16
CA SER A 91 5.32 8.89 -11.31
C SER A 91 6.46 8.20 -12.06
N PHE A 92 6.37 8.16 -13.38
CA PHE A 92 7.40 7.62 -14.25
C PHE A 92 7.90 8.72 -15.18
N SER A 93 9.06 9.27 -14.87
CA SER A 93 9.70 10.37 -15.59
C SER A 93 11.20 10.42 -15.27
N ILE A 94 11.95 11.20 -16.03
CA ILE A 94 13.29 11.64 -15.58
C ILE A 94 13.09 12.43 -14.28
N GLY A 95 13.92 12.18 -13.27
CA GLY A 95 13.73 12.78 -11.95
C GLY A 95 13.72 14.31 -11.95
N SER A 96 14.56 14.94 -12.79
CA SER A 96 14.59 16.41 -12.97
C SER A 96 13.35 16.98 -13.64
N ASP A 97 12.57 16.17 -14.37
CA ASP A 97 11.44 16.61 -15.17
C ASP A 97 10.09 16.43 -14.43
N LEU A 98 10.13 15.84 -13.25
CA LEU A 98 8.93 15.69 -12.41
C LEU A 98 8.55 17.07 -11.84
N ALA A 99 7.34 17.53 -12.15
CA ALA A 99 6.83 18.78 -11.62
C ALA A 99 6.77 18.74 -10.09
N THR A 100 7.21 19.82 -9.44
CA THR A 100 7.33 19.93 -7.98
C THR A 100 6.01 19.60 -7.27
N GLU A 101 4.89 20.08 -7.80
CA GLU A 101 3.55 19.87 -7.23
C GLU A 101 3.16 18.39 -7.26
N LYS A 102 3.50 17.67 -8.34
CA LYS A 102 3.26 16.22 -8.45
C LYS A 102 4.15 15.42 -7.49
N GLU A 103 5.39 15.86 -7.33
CA GLU A 103 6.30 15.24 -6.37
C GLU A 103 5.79 15.46 -4.93
N GLN A 104 5.36 16.67 -4.59
CA GLN A 104 4.78 16.97 -3.28
C GLN A 104 3.51 16.15 -3.00
N GLU A 105 2.59 16.04 -3.99
CA GLU A 105 1.41 15.18 -3.87
C GLU A 105 1.80 13.73 -3.61
N LEU A 106 2.79 13.21 -4.35
CA LEU A 106 3.29 11.84 -4.20
C LEU A 106 3.86 11.61 -2.81
N TRP A 107 4.70 12.51 -2.29
CA TRP A 107 5.24 12.43 -0.94
C TRP A 107 4.13 12.52 0.12
N GLN A 108 3.17 13.40 -0.07
CA GLN A 108 2.03 13.55 0.83
C GLN A 108 1.23 12.24 0.94
N VAL A 109 0.87 11.63 -0.19
CA VAL A 109 0.06 10.40 -0.23
C VAL A 109 0.85 9.18 0.22
N ASN A 110 2.11 9.03 -0.23
CA ASN A 110 2.88 7.82 0.00
C ASN A 110 3.60 7.77 1.35
N TYR A 111 3.87 8.92 1.96
CA TYR A 111 4.67 9.00 3.18
C TYR A 111 4.02 9.83 4.29
N HIS A 112 3.76 11.13 4.06
CA HIS A 112 3.32 12.02 5.15
C HIS A 112 1.97 11.62 5.74
N ALA A 113 0.97 11.32 4.91
CA ALA A 113 -0.35 10.92 5.37
C ALA A 113 -0.33 9.55 6.11
N PRO A 114 0.31 8.48 5.59
CA PRO A 114 0.47 7.23 6.32
C PRO A 114 1.19 7.40 7.67
N VAL A 115 2.29 8.16 7.71
CA VAL A 115 3.02 8.43 8.96
C VAL A 115 2.15 9.20 9.95
N ARG A 116 1.40 10.19 9.49
CA ARG A 116 0.49 10.94 10.36
C ARG A 116 -0.60 10.05 10.96
N LEU A 117 -1.19 9.15 10.16
CA LEU A 117 -2.16 8.18 10.65
C LEU A 117 -1.55 7.24 11.68
N MET A 118 -0.35 6.71 11.45
CA MET A 118 0.35 5.88 12.45
C MET A 118 0.50 6.62 13.79
N LYS A 119 0.97 7.88 13.75
CA LYS A 119 1.11 8.70 14.96
C LYS A 119 -0.21 8.93 15.69
N LEU A 120 -1.29 9.24 14.97
CA LEU A 120 -2.62 9.45 15.57
C LEU A 120 -3.15 8.19 16.24
N LEU A 121 -2.97 7.02 15.62
CA LEU A 121 -3.42 5.74 16.18
C LEU A 121 -2.61 5.37 17.42
N VAL A 122 -1.29 5.60 17.40
CA VAL A 122 -0.43 5.38 18.59
C VAL A 122 -0.85 6.31 19.73
N GLN A 123 -1.09 7.59 19.46
CA GLN A 123 -1.56 8.55 20.45
C GLN A 123 -2.93 8.18 21.04
N LYS A 124 -3.81 7.60 20.20
CA LYS A 124 -5.13 7.13 20.63
C LYS A 124 -5.06 5.88 21.51
N ASN A 125 -3.95 5.16 21.47
CA ASN A 125 -3.71 3.93 22.23
C ASN A 125 -4.83 2.87 22.06
N GLN A 126 -5.39 2.77 20.85
CA GLN A 126 -6.47 1.85 20.52
C GLN A 126 -5.90 0.55 19.97
N LYS A 127 -6.47 -0.58 20.39
CA LYS A 127 -6.13 -1.88 19.78
C LYS A 127 -6.52 -1.90 18.30
N ILE A 128 -5.53 -1.84 17.44
CA ILE A 128 -5.72 -1.82 15.99
C ILE A 128 -4.51 -2.42 15.28
N ARG A 129 -4.76 -3.07 14.16
CA ARG A 129 -3.71 -3.45 13.21
C ARG A 129 -3.72 -2.53 12.00
N LEU A 130 -2.65 -1.79 11.79
CA LEU A 130 -2.44 -0.93 10.63
C LEU A 130 -1.47 -1.59 9.65
N VAL A 131 -1.91 -1.83 8.43
CA VAL A 131 -1.11 -2.43 7.36
C VAL A 131 -0.73 -1.37 6.32
N GLN A 132 0.57 -1.27 6.04
CA GLN A 132 1.13 -0.45 4.98
C GLN A 132 1.56 -1.31 3.79
N LEU A 133 1.23 -0.87 2.57
CA LEU A 133 1.70 -1.49 1.35
C LEU A 133 2.91 -0.72 0.80
N SER A 134 4.07 -1.38 0.82
CA SER A 134 5.29 -0.90 0.20
C SER A 134 5.51 -1.54 -1.18
N SER A 135 6.66 -1.38 -1.76
CA SER A 135 7.02 -1.85 -3.10
C SER A 135 8.43 -2.39 -3.11
N LEU A 136 8.75 -3.28 -4.05
CA LEU A 136 10.14 -3.64 -4.36
C LEU A 136 10.98 -2.41 -4.71
N ALA A 137 10.34 -1.35 -5.22
CA ALA A 137 11.00 -0.08 -5.49
C ALA A 137 11.55 0.60 -4.23
N ALA A 138 11.10 0.20 -3.03
CA ALA A 138 11.66 0.68 -1.76
C ALA A 138 13.01 0.06 -1.41
N LEU A 139 13.32 -1.10 -1.97
CA LEU A 139 14.54 -1.86 -1.61
C LEU A 139 15.77 -1.43 -2.40
N PHE A 140 15.55 -0.94 -3.62
CA PHE A 140 16.62 -0.50 -4.50
C PHE A 140 16.23 0.81 -5.20
N PRO A 141 17.18 1.74 -5.44
CA PRO A 141 16.91 2.93 -6.22
C PRO A 141 16.45 2.57 -7.63
N HIS A 142 15.31 3.10 -8.05
CA HIS A 142 14.75 2.87 -9.37
C HIS A 142 14.89 4.12 -10.23
N PRO A 143 15.80 4.16 -11.23
CA PRO A 143 15.83 5.23 -12.21
C PRO A 143 14.46 5.45 -12.85
N TYR A 144 14.10 6.68 -13.15
CA TYR A 144 12.80 7.11 -13.69
C TYR A 144 11.58 6.92 -12.75
N LEU A 145 11.81 6.36 -11.56
CA LEU A 145 10.85 6.25 -10.47
C LEU A 145 11.42 6.83 -9.17
N ALA A 146 12.33 7.80 -9.26
CA ALA A 146 13.14 8.27 -8.13
C ALA A 146 12.28 8.71 -6.94
N ALA A 147 11.35 9.66 -7.14
CA ALA A 147 10.46 10.14 -6.08
C ALA A 147 9.58 9.02 -5.51
N TYR A 148 9.06 8.13 -6.37
CA TYR A 148 8.26 6.98 -5.93
C TYR A 148 9.08 6.01 -5.06
N SER A 149 10.25 5.59 -5.53
CA SER A 149 11.10 4.65 -4.78
C SER A 149 11.57 5.25 -3.45
N ALA A 150 11.94 6.53 -3.45
CA ALA A 150 12.34 7.24 -2.24
C ALA A 150 11.19 7.33 -1.22
N SER A 151 9.98 7.69 -1.65
CA SER A 151 8.81 7.78 -0.77
C SER A 151 8.41 6.42 -0.16
N LYS A 152 8.50 5.34 -0.95
CA LYS A 152 8.23 3.98 -0.45
C LYS A 152 9.33 3.45 0.47
N ALA A 153 10.59 3.81 0.23
CA ALA A 153 11.70 3.49 1.12
C ALA A 153 11.57 4.23 2.47
N ALA A 154 11.21 5.50 2.43
CA ALA A 154 10.95 6.29 3.63
C ALA A 154 9.80 5.69 4.47
N LEU A 155 8.67 5.36 3.84
CA LEU A 155 7.54 4.70 4.52
C LEU A 155 7.95 3.37 5.14
N GLN A 156 8.70 2.54 4.39
CA GLN A 156 9.18 1.24 4.86
C GLN A 156 10.06 1.38 6.10
N ASN A 157 11.09 2.23 6.03
CA ASN A 157 12.02 2.43 7.14
C ASN A 157 11.30 2.98 8.38
N TYR A 158 10.41 3.97 8.19
CA TYR A 158 9.62 4.52 9.28
C TYR A 158 8.71 3.47 9.93
N THR A 159 8.01 2.68 9.11
CA THR A 159 7.08 1.66 9.61
C THR A 159 7.80 0.58 10.41
N LEU A 160 8.96 0.10 9.92
CA LEU A 160 9.73 -0.94 10.61
C LEU A 160 10.34 -0.44 11.92
N ALA A 161 10.88 0.78 11.93
CA ALA A 161 11.42 1.38 13.15
C ALA A 161 10.33 1.57 14.22
N LEU A 162 9.21 2.19 13.85
CA LEU A 162 8.08 2.39 14.75
C LEU A 162 7.47 1.06 15.22
N GLN A 163 7.43 0.03 14.38
CA GLN A 163 6.95 -1.30 14.75
C GLN A 163 7.77 -1.87 15.94
N GLU A 164 9.09 -1.75 15.89
CA GLU A 164 9.97 -2.21 16.94
C GLU A 164 9.77 -1.39 18.23
N GLU A 165 9.67 -0.06 18.13
CA GLU A 165 9.38 0.81 19.27
C GLU A 165 8.06 0.43 19.97
N LEU A 166 7.01 0.12 19.18
CA LEU A 166 5.71 -0.28 19.71
C LEU A 166 5.76 -1.67 20.38
N CYS A 167 6.54 -2.61 19.83
CA CYS A 167 6.75 -3.91 20.46
C CYS A 167 7.43 -3.78 21.85
N GLN A 168 8.39 -2.86 21.98
CA GLN A 168 9.10 -2.63 23.25
C GLN A 168 8.26 -1.86 24.29
N SER A 169 7.24 -1.14 23.87
CA SER A 169 6.36 -0.35 24.75
C SER A 169 5.03 -1.05 25.09
N ASP A 170 4.86 -2.32 24.76
CA ASP A 170 3.60 -3.09 24.92
C ASP A 170 2.38 -2.36 24.35
N SER A 171 2.57 -1.62 23.26
CA SER A 171 1.50 -0.87 22.61
C SER A 171 0.42 -1.81 22.04
N PRO A 172 -0.88 -1.48 22.19
CA PRO A 172 -1.95 -2.23 21.55
C PRO A 172 -2.02 -2.03 20.03
N VAL A 173 -1.26 -1.07 19.48
CA VAL A 173 -1.18 -0.80 18.04
C VAL A 173 -0.19 -1.75 17.39
N GLN A 174 -0.65 -2.50 16.41
CA GLN A 174 0.19 -3.41 15.63
C GLN A 174 0.40 -2.85 14.22
N LEU A 175 1.65 -2.80 13.77
CA LEU A 175 1.97 -2.40 12.40
C LEU A 175 2.28 -3.63 11.55
N GLY A 176 1.84 -3.60 10.28
CA GLY A 176 2.19 -4.57 9.27
C GLY A 176 2.75 -3.87 8.03
N LEU A 177 3.81 -4.41 7.44
CA LEU A 177 4.43 -3.90 6.22
C LEU A 177 4.53 -5.01 5.18
N TYR A 178 3.85 -4.85 4.04
CA TYR A 178 3.92 -5.83 2.98
C TYR A 178 4.50 -5.23 1.71
N ILE A 179 5.55 -5.86 1.19
CA ILE A 179 6.29 -5.43 0.01
C ILE A 179 5.70 -6.10 -1.22
N LEU A 180 5.28 -5.28 -2.17
CA LEU A 180 4.67 -5.73 -3.42
C LEU A 180 5.68 -5.69 -4.57
N GLY A 181 5.65 -6.73 -5.40
CA GLY A 181 6.17 -6.62 -6.76
C GLY A 181 5.23 -5.82 -7.66
N PRO A 182 5.50 -5.75 -8.98
CA PRO A 182 4.58 -5.17 -9.94
C PRO A 182 3.20 -5.86 -9.91
N VAL A 183 2.12 -5.08 -9.77
CA VAL A 183 0.72 -5.54 -9.71
C VAL A 183 -0.07 -4.91 -10.84
N GLN A 184 -1.02 -5.65 -11.41
CA GLN A 184 -1.91 -5.17 -12.50
C GLN A 184 -2.97 -4.20 -11.97
N THR A 185 -2.56 -2.99 -11.59
CA THR A 185 -3.45 -1.99 -10.97
C THR A 185 -3.63 -0.72 -11.79
N GLY A 186 -2.89 -0.56 -12.89
CA GLY A 186 -2.89 0.68 -13.66
C GLY A 186 -2.14 1.84 -12.99
N ILE A 187 -1.43 1.61 -11.89
CA ILE A 187 -0.62 2.64 -11.21
C ILE A 187 0.57 3.11 -12.08
N PHE A 188 1.05 2.22 -12.93
CA PHE A 188 2.12 2.51 -13.88
C PHE A 188 1.60 2.62 -15.31
N PRO A 189 2.18 3.49 -16.15
CA PRO A 189 1.78 3.60 -17.55
C PRO A 189 2.08 2.31 -18.33
N PRO A 190 1.28 1.97 -19.36
CA PRO A 190 1.45 0.76 -20.17
C PRO A 190 2.87 0.56 -20.71
N LYS A 191 3.51 1.64 -21.17
CA LYS A 191 4.89 1.63 -21.68
C LYS A 191 5.92 1.12 -20.65
N LEU A 192 5.76 1.51 -19.38
CA LEU A 192 6.61 0.99 -18.30
C LEU A 192 6.34 -0.49 -18.05
N VAL A 193 5.06 -0.89 -18.08
CA VAL A 193 4.67 -2.30 -17.91
C VAL A 193 5.31 -3.17 -19.00
N GLU A 194 5.28 -2.74 -20.25
CA GLU A 194 5.93 -3.44 -21.36
C GLU A 194 7.47 -3.50 -21.18
N ALA A 195 8.10 -2.40 -20.78
CA ALA A 195 9.54 -2.35 -20.52
C ALA A 195 9.96 -3.31 -19.40
N LEU A 196 9.08 -3.56 -18.44
CA LEU A 196 9.30 -4.53 -17.34
C LEU A 196 8.94 -5.98 -17.73
N GLY A 197 8.63 -6.27 -19.00
CA GLY A 197 8.32 -7.62 -19.49
C GLY A 197 6.82 -7.93 -19.58
N GLY A 198 5.98 -6.90 -19.57
CA GLY A 198 4.55 -7.00 -19.77
C GLY A 198 3.78 -7.59 -18.58
N SER A 199 2.53 -7.97 -18.83
CA SER A 199 1.62 -8.50 -17.79
C SER A 199 2.09 -9.80 -17.13
N ARG A 200 2.98 -10.56 -17.79
CA ARG A 200 3.54 -11.82 -17.25
C ARG A 200 4.37 -11.60 -15.98
N PHE A 201 4.98 -10.44 -15.83
CA PHE A 201 5.76 -10.08 -14.63
C PHE A 201 4.93 -9.46 -13.52
N GLN A 202 3.69 -9.09 -13.80
CA GLN A 202 2.79 -8.54 -12.79
C GLN A 202 2.01 -9.64 -12.07
N ILE A 203 1.69 -9.39 -10.79
CA ILE A 203 0.75 -10.21 -10.02
C ILE A 203 -0.66 -9.66 -10.28
N LYS A 204 -1.64 -10.53 -10.39
CA LYS A 204 -3.05 -10.13 -10.41
C LYS A 204 -3.47 -9.57 -9.05
N PRO A 205 -4.26 -8.49 -8.97
CA PRO A 205 -4.72 -7.91 -7.70
C PRO A 205 -5.43 -8.91 -6.78
N GLU A 206 -6.20 -9.85 -7.35
CA GLU A 206 -6.90 -10.90 -6.60
C GLU A 206 -5.91 -11.79 -5.82
N LYS A 207 -4.81 -12.19 -6.47
CA LYS A 207 -3.76 -12.98 -5.81
C LYS A 207 -3.04 -12.20 -4.71
N VAL A 208 -2.91 -10.87 -4.89
CA VAL A 208 -2.35 -9.99 -3.84
C VAL A 208 -3.30 -9.95 -2.66
N ALA A 209 -4.60 -9.70 -2.87
CA ALA A 209 -5.61 -9.66 -1.81
C ALA A 209 -5.65 -10.98 -1.01
N GLN A 210 -5.67 -12.13 -1.68
CA GLN A 210 -5.63 -13.44 -1.02
C GLN A 210 -4.37 -13.66 -0.17
N GLN A 211 -3.19 -13.22 -0.65
CA GLN A 211 -1.97 -13.33 0.14
C GLN A 211 -1.97 -12.35 1.33
N LEU A 212 -2.51 -11.14 1.15
CA LEU A 212 -2.68 -10.18 2.25
C LEU A 212 -3.54 -10.77 3.37
N ILE A 213 -4.69 -11.35 3.03
CA ILE A 213 -5.59 -11.98 4.01
C ILE A 213 -4.86 -13.11 4.76
N ARG A 214 -4.17 -14.01 4.05
CA ARG A 214 -3.40 -15.08 4.69
C ARG A 214 -2.31 -14.56 5.65
N PHE A 215 -1.69 -13.41 5.34
CA PHE A 215 -0.73 -12.79 6.25
C PHE A 215 -1.40 -12.13 7.45
N LEU A 216 -2.58 -11.53 7.26
CA LEU A 216 -3.40 -11.03 8.35
C LEU A 216 -3.80 -12.15 9.33
N GLU A 217 -4.30 -13.27 8.80
CA GLU A 217 -4.69 -14.46 9.57
C GLU A 217 -3.52 -15.05 10.37
N ARG A 218 -2.33 -15.06 9.80
CA ARG A 218 -1.12 -15.59 10.45
C ARG A 218 -0.46 -14.61 11.42
N GLY A 219 -1.00 -13.42 11.61
CA GLY A 219 -0.37 -12.39 12.42
C GLY A 219 0.97 -11.88 11.86
N THR A 220 1.26 -12.13 10.56
CA THR A 220 2.54 -11.75 9.96
C THR A 220 2.68 -10.23 9.91
N SER A 221 3.75 -9.69 10.47
CA SER A 221 4.02 -8.25 10.51
C SER A 221 4.84 -7.73 9.32
N TYR A 222 5.60 -8.60 8.65
CA TYR A 222 6.42 -8.26 7.49
C TYR A 222 6.41 -9.39 6.47
N ALA A 223 6.16 -9.07 5.20
CA ALA A 223 6.24 -10.06 4.13
C ALA A 223 6.51 -9.42 2.75
N VAL A 224 7.17 -10.20 1.88
CA VAL A 224 7.25 -9.91 0.44
C VAL A 224 6.20 -10.76 -0.27
N ILE A 225 5.31 -10.12 -1.03
CA ILE A 225 4.22 -10.79 -1.74
C ILE A 225 4.73 -11.37 -3.07
N GLY A 226 4.53 -12.67 -3.27
CA GLY A 226 4.97 -13.41 -4.44
C GLY A 226 6.33 -14.06 -4.28
N LEU A 227 6.38 -15.40 -4.43
CA LEU A 227 7.59 -16.20 -4.20
C LEU A 227 8.77 -15.76 -5.06
N ARG A 228 8.54 -15.47 -6.35
CA ARG A 228 9.59 -14.99 -7.27
C ARG A 228 10.21 -13.66 -6.81
N TYR A 229 9.43 -12.80 -6.17
CA TYR A 229 9.94 -11.51 -5.68
C TYR A 229 10.73 -11.69 -4.39
N ARG A 230 10.41 -12.67 -3.54
CA ARG A 230 11.23 -13.03 -2.39
C ARG A 230 12.64 -13.44 -2.85
N LEU A 231 12.70 -14.26 -3.90
CA LEU A 231 13.97 -14.67 -4.49
C LEU A 231 14.74 -13.48 -5.08
N LEU A 232 14.06 -12.59 -5.80
CA LEU A 232 14.68 -11.37 -6.36
C LEU A 232 15.22 -10.45 -5.25
N VAL A 233 14.52 -10.31 -4.15
CA VAL A 233 14.98 -9.54 -2.98
C VAL A 233 16.24 -10.16 -2.41
N LEU A 234 16.24 -11.48 -2.18
CA LEU A 234 17.39 -12.20 -1.65
C LEU A 234 18.61 -12.06 -2.56
N LEU A 235 18.46 -12.30 -3.86
CA LEU A 235 19.54 -12.17 -4.83
C LEU A 235 20.01 -10.71 -4.95
N GLY A 236 19.09 -9.74 -4.88
CA GLY A 236 19.40 -8.33 -4.94
C GLY A 236 20.28 -7.85 -3.78
N HIS A 237 20.16 -8.43 -2.60
CA HIS A 237 21.04 -8.13 -1.46
C HIS A 237 22.45 -8.68 -1.62
N LEU A 238 22.66 -9.67 -2.50
CA LEU A 238 23.97 -10.27 -2.76
C LEU A 238 24.74 -9.55 -3.87
N LEU A 239 24.06 -8.71 -4.66
CA LEU A 239 24.68 -8.01 -5.79
C LEU A 239 25.09 -6.57 -5.40
N PRO A 240 26.18 -6.04 -5.96
CA PRO A 240 26.52 -4.64 -5.79
C PRO A 240 25.38 -3.74 -6.26
N GLN A 241 24.89 -2.85 -5.41
CA GLN A 241 23.75 -1.98 -5.69
C GLN A 241 23.88 -1.21 -7.02
N ARG A 242 25.09 -0.75 -7.34
CA ARG A 242 25.36 -0.04 -8.61
C ARG A 242 25.04 -0.86 -9.85
N TRP A 243 25.19 -2.18 -9.79
CA TRP A 243 24.88 -3.07 -10.93
C TRP A 243 23.37 -3.20 -11.11
N ILE A 244 22.65 -3.34 -10.02
CA ILE A 244 21.18 -3.38 -10.03
C ILE A 244 20.62 -2.08 -10.61
N ILE A 245 21.11 -0.93 -10.15
CA ILE A 245 20.69 0.39 -10.64
C ILE A 245 20.95 0.54 -12.14
N ARG A 246 22.13 0.14 -12.61
CA ARG A 246 22.49 0.21 -14.05
C ARG A 246 21.60 -0.71 -14.89
N LEU A 247 21.32 -1.91 -14.40
CA LEU A 247 20.44 -2.86 -15.07
C LEU A 247 19.02 -2.30 -15.17
N LEU A 248 18.47 -1.82 -14.06
CA LEU A 248 17.16 -1.18 -14.02
C LEU A 248 17.09 0.05 -14.94
N ALA A 249 18.13 0.89 -14.97
CA ALA A 249 18.19 2.04 -15.84
C ALA A 249 18.07 1.65 -17.32
N ARG A 250 18.76 0.58 -17.75
CA ARG A 250 18.69 0.10 -19.14
C ARG A 250 17.31 -0.40 -19.51
N TYR A 251 16.66 -1.15 -18.62
CA TYR A 251 15.32 -1.68 -18.87
C TYR A 251 14.25 -0.58 -18.85
N LEU A 252 14.26 0.26 -17.83
CA LEU A 252 13.23 1.27 -17.63
C LEU A 252 13.32 2.40 -18.67
N ARG A 253 14.53 2.72 -19.17
CA ARG A 253 14.71 3.72 -20.23
C ARG A 253 13.91 3.39 -21.49
N LYS A 254 13.72 2.12 -21.81
CA LYS A 254 12.90 1.68 -22.96
C LYS A 254 11.44 2.14 -22.85
N GLY A 255 10.93 2.31 -21.63
CA GLY A 255 9.57 2.81 -21.40
C GLY A 255 9.41 4.32 -21.58
N LEU A 256 10.51 5.10 -21.62
CA LEU A 256 10.44 6.57 -21.82
C LEU A 256 10.48 6.96 -23.31
N ASN A 257 11.18 6.18 -24.14
CA ASN A 257 11.58 6.58 -25.49
C ASN A 257 10.65 6.06 -26.61
N ARG A 258 9.40 5.75 -26.32
CA ARG A 258 8.46 5.34 -27.40
C ARG A 258 7.09 5.98 -27.24
#